data_e252dfd92bde6830c22279fcd221ed95
#
_entry.id   e252dfd92bde6830c22279fcd221ed95
#
_cell.length_a   1.000
_cell.length_b   1.000
_cell.length_c   1.000
_cell.angle_alpha   90.00
_cell.angle_beta   90.00
_cell.angle_gamma   90.00
#
_symmetry.space_group_name_H-M   'P 1'
#
loop_
_entity.id
_entity.type
_entity.pdbx_description
1 polymer ?
#
loop_
_entity_poly.entity_id
_entity_poly.type
_entity_poly.pdbx_seq_one_letter_code
_entity_poly.pdbx_strand_id
1 'polypeptide(L)'
;MKGIPSIKGDIKNNALNIMNSIYQKTHMKSVIGIGSNKLISQIIANVSKDQILRVNKGQEATFLSPFSPNVLPLFKQKSIKRLIKFLWIKKIRDIQEISTEKEIFSNFFGTYSKQLNLQSHGKDFSIVQPPYLRDHILKQIILREDTNNEQKLYAYVKNIGEQLSFKLRKRRQIAEKLRLEIHYSDGFKSEKIGKLESISSSSVISLCNQLFKKANYRRNRIRSILLDANHFKLHLEQTNLFDNQKTIERKICKAIDQIRSKYGFDSIKTADIFRLFPKS
;
A
#
# COMPACT_ATOMS: atom_id res chain seq x y z
N MET A 1 -3.13 25.06 1.07
CA MET A 1 -2.29 23.91 1.51
C MET A 1 -2.11 23.98 3.02
N LYS A 2 -2.80 23.16 3.79
CA LYS A 2 -2.47 23.03 5.23
C LYS A 2 -1.31 22.05 5.28
N GLY A 3 -0.09 22.57 5.46
CA GLY A 3 1.11 21.78 5.63
C GLY A 3 1.01 20.89 6.86
N ILE A 4 1.68 19.75 6.81
CA ILE A 4 1.97 18.95 8.01
C ILE A 4 2.58 19.92 9.02
N PRO A 5 2.05 20.04 10.26
CA PRO A 5 2.63 20.92 11.25
C PRO A 5 4.13 20.61 11.34
N SER A 6 4.96 21.63 11.13
CA SER A 6 6.41 21.50 11.30
C SER A 6 6.63 20.96 12.70
N ILE A 7 7.25 19.78 12.82
CA ILE A 7 7.60 19.20 14.10
C ILE A 7 8.62 20.15 14.72
N LYS A 8 8.13 21.08 15.56
CA LYS A 8 8.97 21.98 16.34
C LYS A 8 9.52 21.17 17.52
N GLY A 9 10.83 21.14 17.70
CA GLY A 9 11.49 20.48 18.82
C GLY A 9 12.49 19.41 18.40
N ASP A 10 13.11 18.76 19.36
CA ASP A 10 14.06 17.69 19.13
C ASP A 10 13.37 16.48 18.49
N ILE A 11 13.86 16.09 17.33
CA ILE A 11 13.32 14.98 16.54
C ILE A 11 13.31 13.67 17.35
N LYS A 12 14.29 13.47 18.23
CA LYS A 12 14.39 12.29 19.08
C LYS A 12 13.27 12.26 20.12
N ASN A 13 12.96 13.38 20.74
CA ASN A 13 11.88 13.51 21.73
C ASN A 13 10.50 13.29 21.06
N ASN A 14 10.31 13.82 19.86
CA ASN A 14 9.09 13.56 19.10
C ASN A 14 8.92 12.08 18.74
N ALA A 15 10.01 11.39 18.37
CA ALA A 15 9.98 9.96 18.11
C ALA A 15 9.63 9.16 19.38
N LEU A 16 10.19 9.51 20.52
CA LEU A 16 9.84 8.92 21.83
C LEU A 16 8.37 9.09 22.17
N ASN A 17 7.82 10.28 21.98
CA ASN A 17 6.40 10.56 22.23
C ASN A 17 5.48 9.72 21.33
N ILE A 18 5.84 9.54 20.05
CA ILE A 18 5.09 8.65 19.14
C ILE A 18 5.15 7.22 19.62
N MET A 19 6.32 6.72 20.01
CA MET A 19 6.49 5.34 20.50
C MET A 19 5.68 5.10 21.76
N ASN A 20 5.74 6.02 22.73
CA ASN A 20 4.99 5.92 23.97
C ASN A 20 3.48 5.92 23.69
N SER A 21 3.00 6.76 22.78
CA SER A 21 1.60 6.80 22.38
C SER A 21 1.14 5.51 21.71
N ILE A 22 2.00 4.87 20.90
CA ILE A 22 1.73 3.56 20.29
C ILE A 22 1.65 2.51 21.40
N TYR A 23 2.65 2.47 22.29
CA TYR A 23 2.71 1.49 23.36
C TYR A 23 1.51 1.58 24.31
N GLN A 24 1.14 2.80 24.71
CA GLN A 24 -0.04 3.03 25.58
C GLN A 24 -1.34 2.53 24.96
N LYS A 25 -1.49 2.67 23.62
CA LYS A 25 -2.73 2.28 22.92
C LYS A 25 -2.78 0.82 22.51
N THR A 26 -1.65 0.17 22.27
CA THR A 26 -1.58 -1.14 21.61
C THR A 26 -0.77 -2.17 22.39
N HIS A 27 -0.02 -1.76 23.43
CA HIS A 27 0.97 -2.56 24.15
C HIS A 27 2.05 -3.19 23.26
N MET A 28 2.20 -2.70 22.02
CA MET A 28 3.22 -3.17 21.08
C MET A 28 4.46 -2.27 21.12
N LYS A 29 5.65 -2.91 21.20
CA LYS A 29 6.92 -2.20 21.05
C LYS A 29 7.13 -1.83 19.58
N SER A 30 7.51 -0.58 19.32
CA SER A 30 7.79 -0.08 17.99
C SER A 30 9.24 0.35 17.85
N VAL A 31 9.76 0.35 16.62
CA VAL A 31 11.09 0.83 16.26
C VAL A 31 10.93 2.01 15.30
N ILE A 32 11.67 3.09 15.55
CA ILE A 32 11.65 4.29 14.70
C ILE A 32 13.05 4.54 14.15
N GLY A 33 13.16 4.53 12.81
CA GLY A 33 14.35 4.94 12.09
C GLY A 33 14.27 6.41 11.68
N ILE A 34 15.28 7.20 12.03
CA ILE A 34 15.39 8.62 11.65
C ILE A 34 16.53 8.76 10.66
N GLY A 35 16.22 9.16 9.42
CA GLY A 35 17.18 9.35 8.34
C GLY A 35 16.88 10.57 7.49
N SER A 36 17.83 10.94 6.64
CA SER A 36 17.74 12.07 5.73
C SER A 36 16.68 11.89 4.63
N ASN A 37 16.30 10.66 4.34
CA ASN A 37 15.31 10.31 3.33
C ASN A 37 14.53 9.05 3.72
N LYS A 38 13.52 8.72 2.92
CA LYS A 38 12.59 7.61 3.17
C LYS A 38 13.28 6.24 3.16
N LEU A 39 14.22 6.04 2.25
CA LEU A 39 14.98 4.79 2.12
C LEU A 39 15.79 4.51 3.40
N ILE A 40 16.55 5.48 3.86
CA ILE A 40 17.40 5.35 5.05
C ILE A 40 16.54 5.12 6.28
N SER A 41 15.47 5.90 6.49
CA SER A 41 14.55 5.70 7.62
C SER A 41 13.94 4.30 7.64
N GLN A 42 13.57 3.76 6.48
CA GLN A 42 13.02 2.41 6.35
C GLN A 42 14.07 1.33 6.66
N ILE A 43 15.29 1.49 6.16
CA ILE A 43 16.37 0.53 6.40
C ILE A 43 16.74 0.53 7.89
N ILE A 44 16.90 1.72 8.49
CA ILE A 44 17.17 1.84 9.93
C ILE A 44 16.12 1.08 10.74
N ALA A 45 14.84 1.32 10.48
CA ALA A 45 13.75 0.67 11.22
C ALA A 45 13.76 -0.87 11.07
N ASN A 46 14.29 -1.39 9.95
CA ASN A 46 14.36 -2.84 9.70
C ASN A 46 15.60 -3.52 10.30
N VAL A 47 16.73 -2.79 10.42
CA VAL A 47 18.00 -3.38 10.86
C VAL A 47 18.37 -3.01 12.28
N SER A 48 17.77 -1.97 12.85
CA SER A 48 18.07 -1.48 14.18
C SER A 48 17.61 -2.49 15.25
N LYS A 49 18.49 -2.73 16.20
CA LYS A 49 18.16 -3.42 17.46
C LYS A 49 17.65 -2.44 18.51
N ASP A 50 18.01 -1.18 18.38
CA ASP A 50 17.58 -0.10 19.26
C ASP A 50 16.20 0.40 18.84
N GLN A 51 15.44 0.88 19.82
CA GLN A 51 14.09 1.42 19.56
C GLN A 51 14.12 2.67 18.70
N ILE A 52 15.15 3.51 18.83
CA ILE A 52 15.37 4.71 18.03
C ILE A 52 16.81 4.77 17.57
N LEU A 53 17.02 4.76 16.26
CA LEU A 53 18.34 5.01 15.66
C LEU A 53 18.24 6.16 14.66
N ARG A 54 19.23 7.05 14.69
CA ARG A 54 19.34 8.20 13.79
C ARG A 54 20.62 8.10 12.97
N VAL A 55 20.50 8.34 11.66
CA VAL A 55 21.63 8.52 10.74
C VAL A 55 21.60 9.96 10.22
N ASN A 56 22.68 10.69 10.41
CA ASN A 56 22.80 12.07 9.98
C ASN A 56 23.02 12.16 8.47
N LYS A 57 22.62 13.31 7.91
CA LYS A 57 22.85 13.59 6.49
C LYS A 57 24.35 13.58 6.17
N GLY A 58 24.72 12.88 5.09
CA GLY A 58 26.11 12.67 4.66
C GLY A 58 26.74 11.36 5.17
N GLN A 59 26.11 10.67 6.12
CA GLN A 59 26.60 9.40 6.67
C GLN A 59 25.88 8.17 6.10
N GLU A 60 25.00 8.37 5.13
CA GLU A 60 24.12 7.32 4.60
C GLU A 60 24.91 6.16 3.96
N ALA A 61 25.89 6.49 3.12
CA ALA A 61 26.71 5.49 2.43
C ALA A 61 27.56 4.67 3.41
N THR A 62 28.19 5.33 4.38
CA THR A 62 28.98 4.69 5.44
C THR A 62 28.11 3.80 6.32
N PHE A 63 26.91 4.28 6.68
CA PHE A 63 25.94 3.48 7.44
C PHE A 63 25.51 2.22 6.70
N LEU A 64 25.26 2.32 5.39
CA LEU A 64 24.82 1.18 4.58
C LEU A 64 25.93 0.17 4.28
N SER A 65 27.17 0.62 4.19
CA SER A 65 28.32 -0.16 3.72
C SER A 65 28.47 -1.56 4.35
N PRO A 66 28.29 -1.79 5.67
CA PRO A 66 28.47 -3.09 6.29
C PRO A 66 27.31 -4.05 6.06
N PHE A 67 26.14 -3.57 5.64
CA PHE A 67 24.96 -4.42 5.53
C PHE A 67 24.95 -5.27 4.25
N SER A 68 24.19 -6.38 4.31
CA SER A 68 23.91 -7.18 3.13
C SER A 68 23.00 -6.42 2.14
N PRO A 69 23.19 -6.59 0.82
CA PRO A 69 22.31 -6.01 -0.20
C PRO A 69 20.81 -6.34 -0.03
N ASN A 70 20.47 -7.34 0.75
CA ASN A 70 19.08 -7.72 1.04
C ASN A 70 18.23 -6.60 1.65
N VAL A 71 18.85 -5.62 2.30
CA VAL A 71 18.14 -4.49 2.92
C VAL A 71 17.68 -3.46 1.88
N LEU A 72 18.24 -3.49 0.66
CA LEU A 72 17.86 -2.57 -0.42
C LEU A 72 16.55 -2.99 -1.08
N PRO A 73 15.61 -2.06 -1.33
CA PRO A 73 14.35 -2.38 -1.99
C PRO A 73 14.50 -3.07 -3.35
N LEU A 74 15.52 -2.68 -4.13
CA LEU A 74 15.78 -3.24 -5.45
C LEU A 74 16.12 -4.74 -5.40
N PHE A 75 16.65 -5.23 -4.29
CA PHE A 75 16.98 -6.64 -4.09
C PHE A 75 15.74 -7.57 -4.06
N LYS A 76 14.52 -7.00 -3.94
CA LYS A 76 13.27 -7.76 -4.11
C LYS A 76 13.06 -8.27 -5.53
N GLN A 77 13.73 -7.67 -6.53
CA GLN A 77 13.68 -8.12 -7.91
C GLN A 77 14.53 -9.38 -8.10
N LYS A 78 13.92 -10.44 -8.66
CA LYS A 78 14.55 -11.75 -8.82
C LYS A 78 15.83 -11.69 -9.69
N SER A 79 15.83 -10.86 -10.75
CA SER A 79 16.99 -10.66 -11.65
C SER A 79 18.19 -10.10 -10.89
N ILE A 80 18.00 -9.00 -10.17
CA ILE A 80 19.04 -8.35 -9.37
C ILE A 80 19.56 -9.28 -8.27
N LYS A 81 18.65 -9.97 -7.59
CA LYS A 81 19.03 -10.93 -6.56
C LYS A 81 19.91 -12.06 -7.10
N ARG A 82 19.60 -12.58 -8.29
CA ARG A 82 20.41 -13.62 -8.95
C ARG A 82 21.79 -13.09 -9.33
N LEU A 83 21.84 -11.89 -9.93
CA LEU A 83 23.06 -11.28 -10.38
C LEU A 83 24.02 -10.95 -9.22
N ILE A 84 23.53 -10.33 -8.16
CA ILE A 84 24.31 -10.02 -6.96
C ILE A 84 24.85 -11.31 -6.31
N LYS A 85 24.06 -12.38 -6.29
CA LYS A 85 24.54 -13.68 -5.81
C LYS A 85 25.59 -14.28 -6.72
N PHE A 86 25.41 -14.21 -8.05
CA PHE A 86 26.38 -14.69 -9.04
C PHE A 86 27.73 -13.98 -8.93
N LEU A 87 27.72 -12.65 -8.71
CA LEU A 87 28.90 -11.82 -8.50
C LEU A 87 29.51 -11.94 -7.09
N TRP A 88 28.98 -12.81 -6.22
CA TRP A 88 29.44 -13.01 -4.84
C TRP A 88 29.47 -11.72 -4.00
N ILE A 89 28.64 -10.74 -4.31
CA ILE A 89 28.53 -9.48 -3.59
C ILE A 89 27.83 -9.76 -2.25
N LYS A 90 28.57 -9.61 -1.16
CA LYS A 90 28.09 -9.91 0.19
C LYS A 90 27.65 -8.66 0.96
N LYS A 91 28.28 -7.53 0.69
CA LYS A 91 28.05 -6.26 1.38
C LYS A 91 27.69 -5.15 0.40
N ILE A 92 27.00 -4.13 0.90
CA ILE A 92 26.67 -2.94 0.11
C ILE A 92 27.94 -2.17 -0.27
N ARG A 93 28.98 -2.23 0.55
CA ARG A 93 30.29 -1.65 0.23
C ARG A 93 30.82 -2.17 -1.10
N ASP A 94 30.68 -3.46 -1.37
CA ASP A 94 31.17 -4.05 -2.62
C ASP A 94 30.43 -3.44 -3.83
N ILE A 95 29.12 -3.14 -3.68
CA ILE A 95 28.36 -2.43 -4.72
C ILE A 95 28.83 -0.99 -4.88
N GLN A 96 29.12 -0.30 -3.77
CA GLN A 96 29.62 1.07 -3.80
C GLN A 96 30.97 1.15 -4.51
N GLU A 97 31.86 0.23 -4.25
CA GLU A 97 33.19 0.13 -4.90
C GLU A 97 33.04 -0.15 -6.40
N ILE A 98 32.30 -1.15 -6.81
CA ILE A 98 32.09 -1.48 -8.23
C ILE A 98 31.39 -0.34 -8.97
N SER A 99 30.52 0.42 -8.30
CA SER A 99 29.79 1.54 -8.92
C SER A 99 30.67 2.73 -9.30
N THR A 100 31.93 2.79 -8.85
CA THR A 100 32.90 3.79 -9.30
C THR A 100 33.25 3.59 -10.77
N GLU A 101 33.32 2.35 -11.23
CA GLU A 101 33.56 1.94 -12.62
C GLU A 101 32.23 1.93 -13.40
N LYS A 102 31.77 3.10 -13.83
CA LYS A 102 30.44 3.32 -14.40
C LYS A 102 30.07 2.40 -15.57
N GLU A 103 31.04 2.17 -16.48
CA GLU A 103 30.83 1.33 -17.66
C GLU A 103 30.60 -0.14 -17.27
N ILE A 104 31.49 -0.68 -16.43
CA ILE A 104 31.42 -2.05 -15.93
C ILE A 104 30.13 -2.24 -15.18
N PHE A 105 29.81 -1.31 -14.27
CA PHE A 105 28.59 -1.35 -13.47
C PHE A 105 27.31 -1.31 -14.33
N SER A 106 27.31 -0.46 -15.38
CA SER A 106 26.19 -0.35 -16.32
C SER A 106 26.02 -1.62 -17.15
N ASN A 107 27.11 -2.25 -17.58
CA ASN A 107 27.08 -3.48 -18.36
C ASN A 107 26.51 -4.66 -17.55
N PHE A 108 26.87 -4.76 -16.25
CA PHE A 108 26.33 -5.82 -15.38
C PHE A 108 24.87 -5.59 -14.99
N PHE A 109 24.51 -4.38 -14.59
CA PHE A 109 23.19 -4.11 -13.99
C PHE A 109 22.18 -3.47 -14.95
N GLY A 110 22.60 -3.10 -16.16
CA GLY A 110 21.76 -2.57 -17.22
C GLY A 110 20.88 -1.41 -16.75
N THR A 111 19.59 -1.49 -17.01
CA THR A 111 18.60 -0.46 -16.62
C THR A 111 18.51 -0.22 -15.11
N TYR A 112 18.95 -1.16 -14.29
CA TYR A 112 18.93 -1.04 -12.83
C TYR A 112 20.17 -0.37 -12.23
N SER A 113 21.24 -0.17 -13.03
CA SER A 113 22.52 0.37 -12.57
C SER A 113 22.37 1.71 -11.85
N LYS A 114 21.66 2.67 -12.45
CA LYS A 114 21.42 3.99 -11.85
C LYS A 114 20.69 3.89 -10.52
N GLN A 115 19.64 3.07 -10.45
CA GLN A 115 18.85 2.92 -9.23
C GLN A 115 19.61 2.18 -8.14
N LEU A 116 20.37 1.15 -8.50
CA LEU A 116 21.18 0.39 -7.56
C LEU A 116 22.31 1.24 -6.97
N ASN A 117 22.98 2.05 -7.80
CA ASN A 117 23.99 3.00 -7.36
C ASN A 117 23.39 4.02 -6.36
N LEU A 118 22.26 4.63 -6.70
CA LEU A 118 21.60 5.57 -5.78
C LEU A 118 21.24 4.89 -4.45
N GLN A 119 20.63 3.71 -4.49
CA GLN A 119 20.22 2.99 -3.27
C GLN A 119 21.42 2.53 -2.43
N SER A 120 22.51 2.08 -3.05
CA SER A 120 23.71 1.66 -2.31
C SER A 120 24.40 2.82 -1.58
N HIS A 121 24.30 4.04 -2.12
CA HIS A 121 24.80 5.26 -1.48
C HIS A 121 23.75 5.94 -0.58
N GLY A 122 22.61 5.32 -0.37
CA GLY A 122 21.55 5.84 0.49
C GLY A 122 20.84 7.07 -0.06
N LYS A 123 20.88 7.29 -1.37
CA LYS A 123 20.22 8.40 -2.04
C LYS A 123 18.82 8.00 -2.50
N ASP A 124 17.80 8.71 -2.02
CA ASP A 124 16.40 8.54 -2.42
C ASP A 124 15.75 9.91 -2.55
N PHE A 125 15.36 10.25 -3.76
CA PHE A 125 14.70 11.51 -4.09
C PHE A 125 13.16 11.40 -4.05
N SER A 126 12.63 10.24 -3.65
CA SER A 126 11.20 10.05 -3.57
C SER A 126 10.58 10.88 -2.45
N ILE A 127 9.58 11.67 -2.79
CA ILE A 127 8.87 12.52 -1.84
C ILE A 127 8.02 11.65 -0.89
N VAL A 128 7.99 11.99 0.40
CA VAL A 128 7.05 11.41 1.35
C VAL A 128 5.68 12.00 1.09
N GLN A 129 4.80 11.21 0.48
CA GLN A 129 3.43 11.63 0.20
C GLN A 129 2.49 11.16 1.31
N PRO A 130 1.60 12.03 1.81
CA PRO A 130 0.55 11.60 2.70
C PRO A 130 -0.37 10.58 2.01
N PRO A 131 -1.04 9.69 2.78
CA PRO A 131 -1.85 8.61 2.21
C PRO A 131 -2.94 9.06 1.22
N TYR A 132 -3.45 10.30 1.38
CA TYR A 132 -4.48 10.85 0.49
C TYR A 132 -3.95 11.36 -0.85
N LEU A 133 -2.63 11.53 -1.01
CA LEU A 133 -1.99 11.93 -2.28
C LEU A 133 -1.40 10.73 -3.04
N ARG A 134 -1.56 9.50 -2.54
CA ARG A 134 -1.06 8.31 -3.25
C ARG A 134 -1.79 8.11 -4.56
N ASP A 135 -1.06 7.75 -5.61
CA ASP A 135 -1.57 7.56 -6.97
C ASP A 135 -2.44 6.30 -7.12
N HIS A 136 -2.54 5.48 -6.06
CA HIS A 136 -3.41 4.32 -6.03
C HIS A 136 -4.00 4.07 -4.64
N ILE A 137 -5.16 3.41 -4.61
CA ILE A 137 -5.78 2.84 -3.42
C ILE A 137 -5.80 1.33 -3.61
N LEU A 138 -4.94 0.66 -2.87
CA LEU A 138 -4.88 -0.79 -2.85
C LEU A 138 -5.67 -1.33 -1.66
N LYS A 139 -6.51 -2.33 -1.92
CA LYS A 139 -7.23 -3.10 -0.94
C LYS A 139 -7.06 -4.58 -1.25
N GLN A 140 -6.51 -5.32 -0.32
CA GLN A 140 -6.33 -6.76 -0.41
C GLN A 140 -7.00 -7.45 0.76
N ILE A 141 -7.64 -8.55 0.49
CA ILE A 141 -8.13 -9.47 1.50
C ILE A 141 -7.51 -10.85 1.25
N ILE A 142 -6.88 -11.38 2.29
CA ILE A 142 -6.39 -12.76 2.32
C ILE A 142 -7.47 -13.56 3.05
N LEU A 143 -7.98 -14.60 2.42
CA LEU A 143 -9.02 -15.43 2.98
C LEU A 143 -8.44 -16.27 4.12
N ARG A 144 -9.23 -16.50 5.19
CA ARG A 144 -8.81 -17.36 6.32
C ARG A 144 -8.54 -18.78 5.86
N GLU A 145 -9.36 -19.25 4.92
CA GLU A 145 -9.24 -20.56 4.29
C GLU A 145 -9.42 -20.39 2.78
N ASP A 146 -8.59 -21.08 2.00
CA ASP A 146 -8.71 -21.09 0.54
C ASP A 146 -10.07 -21.70 0.16
N THR A 147 -10.91 -20.98 -0.57
CA THR A 147 -12.27 -21.39 -0.89
C THR A 147 -12.66 -21.12 -2.33
N ASN A 148 -13.60 -21.91 -2.86
CA ASN A 148 -14.29 -21.70 -4.13
C ASN A 148 -15.79 -21.42 -3.92
N ASN A 149 -16.24 -21.24 -2.68
CA ASN A 149 -17.63 -20.94 -2.38
C ASN A 149 -18.00 -19.54 -2.86
N GLU A 150 -18.83 -19.46 -3.90
CA GLU A 150 -19.17 -18.20 -4.56
C GLU A 150 -19.84 -17.21 -3.62
N GLN A 151 -20.76 -17.65 -2.76
CA GLN A 151 -21.45 -16.75 -1.83
C GLN A 151 -20.47 -16.06 -0.87
N LYS A 152 -19.51 -16.84 -0.32
CA LYS A 152 -18.45 -16.30 0.53
C LYS A 152 -17.57 -15.32 -0.26
N LEU A 153 -17.19 -15.70 -1.48
CA LEU A 153 -16.32 -14.88 -2.32
C LEU A 153 -16.96 -13.55 -2.71
N TYR A 154 -18.25 -13.53 -3.09
CA TYR A 154 -18.98 -12.29 -3.36
C TYR A 154 -19.09 -11.40 -2.11
N ALA A 155 -19.27 -11.96 -0.93
CA ALA A 155 -19.29 -11.17 0.30
C ALA A 155 -17.91 -10.57 0.63
N TYR A 156 -16.81 -11.27 0.34
CA TYR A 156 -15.45 -10.70 0.41
C TYR A 156 -15.25 -9.57 -0.60
N VAL A 157 -15.66 -9.76 -1.85
CA VAL A 157 -15.57 -8.73 -2.91
C VAL A 157 -16.39 -7.49 -2.52
N LYS A 158 -17.60 -7.68 -2.01
CA LYS A 158 -18.45 -6.60 -1.51
C LYS A 158 -17.79 -5.83 -0.38
N ASN A 159 -17.21 -6.52 0.59
CA ASN A 159 -16.51 -5.88 1.71
C ASN A 159 -15.36 -4.97 1.26
N ILE A 160 -14.47 -5.47 0.38
CA ILE A 160 -13.36 -4.65 -0.12
C ILE A 160 -13.85 -3.53 -1.05
N GLY A 161 -14.94 -3.76 -1.80
CA GLY A 161 -15.61 -2.74 -2.61
C GLY A 161 -16.21 -1.61 -1.77
N GLU A 162 -16.88 -1.92 -0.65
CA GLU A 162 -17.37 -0.92 0.30
C GLU A 162 -16.22 -0.11 0.93
N GLN A 163 -15.15 -0.79 1.33
CA GLN A 163 -13.95 -0.11 1.86
C GLN A 163 -13.31 0.83 0.84
N LEU A 164 -13.30 0.43 -0.44
CA LEU A 164 -12.78 1.25 -1.52
C LEU A 164 -13.68 2.47 -1.74
N SER A 165 -15.00 2.28 -1.89
CA SER A 165 -15.94 3.38 -2.11
C SER A 165 -15.93 4.40 -0.98
N PHE A 166 -15.86 3.95 0.27
CA PHE A 166 -15.68 4.83 1.44
C PHE A 166 -14.43 5.69 1.34
N LYS A 167 -13.29 5.10 0.94
CA LYS A 167 -12.03 5.86 0.74
C LYS A 167 -12.10 6.84 -0.42
N LEU A 168 -12.73 6.47 -1.53
CA LEU A 168 -12.93 7.34 -2.69
C LEU A 168 -13.77 8.57 -2.32
N ARG A 169 -14.88 8.37 -1.61
CA ARG A 169 -15.74 9.46 -1.13
C ARG A 169 -14.99 10.37 -0.14
N LYS A 170 -14.24 9.79 0.79
CA LYS A 170 -13.42 10.58 1.74
C LYS A 170 -12.38 11.46 1.03
N ARG A 171 -11.84 10.99 -0.11
CA ARG A 171 -10.90 11.75 -0.93
C ARG A 171 -11.58 12.71 -1.91
N ARG A 172 -12.89 12.59 -2.13
CA ARG A 172 -13.65 13.27 -3.20
C ARG A 172 -13.02 13.02 -4.58
N GLN A 173 -12.60 11.80 -4.83
CA GLN A 173 -11.94 11.40 -6.06
C GLN A 173 -12.65 10.19 -6.68
N ILE A 174 -12.69 10.14 -8.02
CA ILE A 174 -13.10 8.96 -8.76
C ILE A 174 -11.86 8.31 -9.38
N ALA A 175 -11.79 7.00 -9.36
CA ALA A 175 -10.74 6.25 -10.03
C ALA A 175 -11.19 5.90 -11.45
N GLU A 176 -10.44 6.32 -12.45
CA GLU A 176 -10.75 5.95 -13.85
C GLU A 176 -10.49 4.47 -14.12
N LYS A 177 -9.55 3.87 -13.39
CA LYS A 177 -9.14 2.49 -13.59
C LYS A 177 -9.26 1.72 -12.28
N LEU A 178 -10.07 0.66 -12.30
CA LEU A 178 -10.20 -0.30 -11.22
C LEU A 178 -9.73 -1.67 -11.71
N ARG A 179 -8.68 -2.19 -11.09
CA ARG A 179 -8.15 -3.53 -11.34
C ARG A 179 -8.56 -4.44 -10.20
N LEU A 180 -9.14 -5.59 -10.54
CA LEU A 180 -9.38 -6.69 -9.62
C LEU A 180 -8.46 -7.85 -9.99
N GLU A 181 -7.71 -8.35 -9.02
CA GLU A 181 -6.78 -9.46 -9.16
C GLU A 181 -7.15 -10.57 -8.17
N ILE A 182 -7.20 -11.80 -8.66
CA ILE A 182 -7.48 -13.02 -7.89
C ILE A 182 -6.19 -13.84 -7.83
N HIS A 183 -5.82 -14.27 -6.63
CA HIS A 183 -4.74 -15.22 -6.41
C HIS A 183 -5.33 -16.55 -6.00
N TYR A 184 -5.09 -17.57 -6.80
CA TYR A 184 -5.52 -18.94 -6.52
C TYR A 184 -4.53 -19.66 -5.60
N SER A 185 -4.99 -20.75 -4.98
CA SER A 185 -4.18 -21.57 -4.07
C SER A 185 -2.99 -22.23 -4.75
N ASP A 186 -3.07 -22.48 -6.07
CA ASP A 186 -1.99 -23.04 -6.91
C ASP A 186 -0.95 -21.99 -7.36
N GLY A 187 -1.07 -20.75 -6.90
CA GLY A 187 -0.16 -19.66 -7.26
C GLY A 187 -0.51 -18.92 -8.57
N PHE A 188 -1.52 -19.40 -9.31
CA PHE A 188 -2.00 -18.72 -10.52
C PHE A 188 -2.68 -17.40 -10.15
N LYS A 189 -2.54 -16.40 -11.03
CA LYS A 189 -3.18 -15.09 -10.88
C LYS A 189 -4.05 -14.78 -12.08
N SER A 190 -5.22 -14.23 -11.83
CA SER A 190 -6.12 -13.71 -12.85
C SER A 190 -6.49 -12.28 -12.53
N GLU A 191 -6.49 -11.42 -13.54
CA GLU A 191 -6.85 -10.01 -13.35
C GLU A 191 -7.83 -9.54 -14.43
N LYS A 192 -8.67 -8.59 -14.03
CA LYS A 192 -9.55 -7.84 -14.93
C LYS A 192 -9.57 -6.38 -14.53
N ILE A 193 -9.73 -5.53 -15.54
CA ILE A 193 -9.72 -4.08 -15.39
C ILE A 193 -11.05 -3.54 -15.89
N GLY A 194 -11.59 -2.56 -15.16
CA GLY A 194 -12.79 -1.81 -15.55
C GLY A 194 -12.67 -0.33 -15.25
N LYS A 195 -13.59 0.46 -15.81
CA LYS A 195 -13.69 1.89 -15.57
C LYS A 195 -14.81 2.14 -14.55
N LEU A 196 -14.51 2.97 -13.56
CA LEU A 196 -15.50 3.36 -12.56
C LEU A 196 -16.22 4.63 -13.00
N GLU A 197 -17.55 4.59 -13.00
CA GLU A 197 -18.39 5.73 -13.42
C GLU A 197 -18.90 6.55 -12.23
N SER A 198 -18.99 5.94 -11.05
CA SER A 198 -19.48 6.60 -9.85
C SER A 198 -18.77 6.07 -8.60
N ILE A 199 -18.71 6.90 -7.55
CA ILE A 199 -18.13 6.55 -6.24
C ILE A 199 -19.19 6.06 -5.25
N SER A 200 -20.46 5.87 -5.69
CA SER A 200 -21.49 5.27 -4.86
C SER A 200 -21.13 3.83 -4.47
N SER A 201 -21.58 3.39 -3.32
CA SER A 201 -21.29 2.02 -2.88
C SER A 201 -21.86 0.98 -3.83
N SER A 202 -23.07 1.20 -4.35
CA SER A 202 -23.73 0.31 -5.30
C SER A 202 -22.95 0.18 -6.60
N SER A 203 -22.52 1.30 -7.21
CA SER A 203 -21.76 1.31 -8.46
C SER A 203 -20.41 0.62 -8.31
N VAL A 204 -19.66 0.91 -7.22
CA VAL A 204 -18.37 0.27 -6.98
C VAL A 204 -18.52 -1.23 -6.76
N ILE A 205 -19.51 -1.66 -5.96
CA ILE A 205 -19.77 -3.08 -5.69
C ILE A 205 -20.21 -3.80 -6.97
N SER A 206 -21.10 -3.19 -7.76
CA SER A 206 -21.54 -3.75 -9.04
C SER A 206 -20.39 -4.00 -9.98
N LEU A 207 -19.50 -3.00 -10.17
CA LEU A 207 -18.30 -3.14 -10.99
C LEU A 207 -17.36 -4.22 -10.43
N CYS A 208 -17.12 -4.24 -9.11
CA CYS A 208 -16.28 -5.27 -8.48
C CYS A 208 -16.83 -6.69 -8.74
N ASN A 209 -18.16 -6.88 -8.64
CA ASN A 209 -18.80 -8.15 -8.90
C ASN A 209 -18.69 -8.57 -10.38
N GLN A 210 -18.85 -7.63 -11.32
CA GLN A 210 -18.65 -7.89 -12.74
C GLN A 210 -17.21 -8.29 -13.06
N LEU A 211 -16.23 -7.56 -12.51
CA LEU A 211 -14.82 -7.86 -12.69
C LEU A 211 -14.47 -9.22 -12.06
N PHE A 212 -14.99 -9.50 -10.88
CA PHE A 212 -14.79 -10.79 -10.20
C PHE A 212 -15.34 -11.95 -11.03
N LYS A 213 -16.58 -11.84 -11.53
CA LYS A 213 -17.19 -12.86 -12.39
C LYS A 213 -16.34 -13.14 -13.62
N LYS A 214 -15.80 -12.08 -14.28
CA LYS A 214 -14.94 -12.20 -15.44
C LYS A 214 -13.53 -12.75 -15.12
N ALA A 215 -13.01 -12.51 -13.93
CA ALA A 215 -11.70 -12.96 -13.50
C ALA A 215 -11.73 -14.39 -12.94
N ASN A 216 -12.83 -14.80 -12.31
CA ASN A 216 -12.98 -16.11 -11.68
C ASN A 216 -13.52 -17.15 -12.69
N TYR A 217 -12.67 -17.53 -13.65
CA TYR A 217 -13.02 -18.54 -14.66
C TYR A 217 -12.49 -19.96 -14.33
N ARG A 218 -11.69 -20.08 -13.26
CA ARG A 218 -11.13 -21.36 -12.81
C ARG A 218 -11.91 -21.89 -11.62
N ARG A 219 -12.04 -23.21 -11.54
CA ARG A 219 -12.70 -23.91 -10.41
C ARG A 219 -11.80 -24.08 -9.19
N ASN A 220 -10.56 -23.56 -9.21
CA ASN A 220 -9.62 -23.67 -8.12
C ASN A 220 -10.02 -22.78 -6.94
N ARG A 221 -9.56 -23.15 -5.74
CA ARG A 221 -9.77 -22.35 -4.54
C ARG A 221 -9.00 -21.01 -4.63
N ILE A 222 -9.62 -19.96 -4.14
CA ILE A 222 -9.04 -18.62 -4.09
C ILE A 222 -8.43 -18.41 -2.71
N ARG A 223 -7.21 -17.85 -2.70
CA ARG A 223 -6.45 -17.49 -1.50
C ARG A 223 -6.58 -16.02 -1.15
N SER A 224 -6.55 -15.13 -2.12
CA SER A 224 -6.70 -13.70 -1.87
C SER A 224 -7.31 -12.98 -3.06
N ILE A 225 -7.96 -11.85 -2.75
CA ILE A 225 -8.56 -10.94 -3.73
C ILE A 225 -7.99 -9.55 -3.47
N LEU A 226 -7.59 -8.86 -4.54
CA LEU A 226 -6.99 -7.55 -4.50
C LEU A 226 -7.76 -6.60 -5.41
N LEU A 227 -8.07 -5.41 -4.90
CA LEU A 227 -8.57 -4.27 -5.66
C LEU A 227 -7.51 -3.17 -5.67
N ASP A 228 -7.21 -2.65 -6.85
CA ASP A 228 -6.31 -1.53 -7.06
C ASP A 228 -7.00 -0.47 -7.91
N ALA A 229 -7.29 0.66 -7.28
CA ALA A 229 -7.88 1.83 -7.93
C ALA A 229 -6.81 2.88 -8.18
N ASN A 230 -6.71 3.34 -9.42
CA ASN A 230 -5.71 4.32 -9.83
C ASN A 230 -6.26 5.30 -10.88
N HIS A 231 -5.42 6.26 -11.33
CA HIS A 231 -5.80 7.33 -12.23
C HIS A 231 -6.98 8.14 -11.67
N PHE A 232 -6.70 8.85 -10.55
CA PHE A 232 -7.73 9.61 -9.87
C PHE A 232 -8.01 10.94 -10.54
N LYS A 233 -9.31 11.24 -10.69
CA LYS A 233 -9.82 12.57 -11.03
C LYS A 233 -10.65 13.11 -9.88
N LEU A 234 -10.75 14.44 -9.81
CA LEU A 234 -11.66 15.08 -8.88
C LEU A 234 -13.10 14.67 -9.23
N HIS A 235 -13.83 14.19 -8.22
CA HIS A 235 -15.24 13.86 -8.40
C HIS A 235 -16.08 15.13 -8.21
N LEU A 236 -16.51 15.71 -9.32
CA LEU A 236 -17.50 16.79 -9.34
C LEU A 236 -18.88 16.15 -9.28
N GLU A 237 -19.60 16.39 -8.21
CA GLU A 237 -20.99 15.92 -8.09
C GLU A 237 -21.87 16.69 -9.08
N GLN A 238 -22.27 16.05 -10.19
CA GLN A 238 -23.36 16.55 -11.02
C GLN A 238 -24.68 16.24 -10.31
N THR A 239 -25.34 17.27 -9.83
CA THR A 239 -26.70 17.18 -9.31
C THR A 239 -27.69 17.25 -10.46
N ASN A 240 -28.15 16.09 -10.92
CA ASN A 240 -29.35 16.06 -11.76
C ASN A 240 -30.57 16.32 -10.87
N LEU A 241 -31.25 17.43 -11.09
CA LEU A 241 -32.44 17.86 -10.34
C LEU A 241 -33.61 16.85 -10.41
N PHE A 242 -33.59 15.95 -11.40
CA PHE A 242 -34.70 15.00 -11.66
C PHE A 242 -34.42 13.57 -11.19
N ASP A 243 -33.27 13.27 -10.56
CA ASP A 243 -32.89 11.89 -10.18
C ASP A 243 -33.03 11.69 -8.67
N ASN A 244 -34.28 11.47 -8.22
CA ASN A 244 -34.59 11.28 -6.80
C ASN A 244 -33.91 10.04 -6.19
N GLN A 245 -33.73 8.94 -6.95
CA GLN A 245 -33.12 7.72 -6.41
C GLN A 245 -31.64 7.92 -6.09
N LYS A 246 -30.89 8.57 -6.95
CA LYS A 246 -29.47 8.88 -6.68
C LYS A 246 -29.31 9.85 -5.50
N THR A 247 -30.29 10.73 -5.30
CA THR A 247 -30.31 11.67 -4.18
C THR A 247 -30.49 10.95 -2.84
N ILE A 248 -31.41 9.98 -2.78
CA ILE A 248 -31.64 9.15 -1.58
C ILE A 248 -30.41 8.30 -1.27
N GLU A 249 -29.85 7.63 -2.29
CA GLU A 249 -28.63 6.80 -2.12
C GLU A 249 -27.46 7.63 -1.57
N ARG A 250 -27.27 8.87 -2.07
CA ARG A 250 -26.26 9.79 -1.55
C ARG A 250 -26.46 10.14 -0.08
N LYS A 251 -27.70 10.42 0.33
CA LYS A 251 -28.03 10.70 1.74
C LYS A 251 -27.70 9.49 2.62
N ILE A 252 -28.06 8.29 2.20
CA ILE A 252 -27.74 7.04 2.90
C ILE A 252 -26.22 6.85 3.00
N CYS A 253 -25.48 6.99 1.88
CA CYS A 253 -24.03 6.87 1.88
C CYS A 253 -23.37 7.88 2.83
N LYS A 254 -23.83 9.15 2.85
CA LYS A 254 -23.32 10.18 3.76
C LYS A 254 -23.57 9.83 5.22
N ALA A 255 -24.77 9.34 5.57
CA ALA A 255 -25.10 8.93 6.93
C ALA A 255 -24.23 7.74 7.40
N ILE A 256 -24.07 6.71 6.55
CA ILE A 256 -23.18 5.58 6.83
C ILE A 256 -21.72 6.03 6.98
N ASP A 257 -21.26 6.93 6.12
CA ASP A 257 -19.89 7.45 6.17
C ASP A 257 -19.62 8.26 7.44
N GLN A 258 -20.60 9.00 7.93
CA GLN A 258 -20.50 9.71 9.22
C GLN A 258 -20.33 8.74 10.38
N ILE A 259 -21.14 7.69 10.44
CA ILE A 259 -21.05 6.66 11.48
C ILE A 259 -19.72 5.92 11.39
N ARG A 260 -19.32 5.49 10.19
CA ARG A 260 -18.04 4.82 9.97
C ARG A 260 -16.82 5.70 10.28
N SER A 261 -16.94 7.02 10.08
CA SER A 261 -15.86 7.96 10.42
C SER A 261 -15.71 8.14 11.93
N LYS A 262 -16.81 8.05 12.69
CA LYS A 262 -16.83 8.23 14.15
C LYS A 262 -16.49 6.93 14.90
N TYR A 263 -17.04 5.81 14.45
CA TYR A 263 -16.98 4.54 15.18
C TYR A 263 -16.14 3.46 14.49
N GLY A 264 -15.50 3.79 13.36
CA GLY A 264 -14.73 2.86 12.54
C GLY A 264 -15.54 2.22 11.42
N PHE A 265 -14.82 1.70 10.41
CA PHE A 265 -15.46 1.12 9.21
C PHE A 265 -16.40 -0.06 9.54
N ASP A 266 -16.01 -0.87 10.52
CA ASP A 266 -16.69 -2.10 10.90
C ASP A 266 -17.93 -1.90 11.80
N SER A 267 -18.28 -0.64 12.11
CA SER A 267 -19.47 -0.31 12.92
C SER A 267 -20.79 -0.66 12.25
N ILE A 268 -20.83 -0.58 10.92
CA ILE A 268 -22.00 -0.96 10.11
C ILE A 268 -21.54 -1.93 9.02
N LYS A 269 -22.13 -3.12 9.00
CA LYS A 269 -21.91 -4.16 7.99
C LYS A 269 -23.25 -4.68 7.47
N THR A 270 -23.29 -5.10 6.22
CA THR A 270 -24.43 -5.88 5.70
C THR A 270 -24.39 -7.31 6.24
N ALA A 271 -25.54 -8.01 6.28
CA ALA A 271 -25.66 -9.32 6.91
C ALA A 271 -24.72 -10.38 6.32
N ASP A 272 -24.50 -10.36 5.01
CA ASP A 272 -23.57 -11.23 4.31
C ASP A 272 -22.10 -10.99 4.72
N ILE A 273 -21.68 -9.73 4.87
CA ILE A 273 -20.36 -9.37 5.37
C ILE A 273 -20.23 -9.71 6.86
N PHE A 274 -21.28 -9.48 7.65
CA PHE A 274 -21.27 -9.78 9.09
C PHE A 274 -21.04 -11.27 9.36
N ARG A 275 -21.64 -12.16 8.56
CA ARG A 275 -21.43 -13.62 8.67
C ARG A 275 -19.97 -14.04 8.46
N LEU A 276 -19.22 -13.32 7.61
CA LEU A 276 -17.80 -13.62 7.37
C LEU A 276 -16.86 -13.03 8.43
N PHE A 277 -17.25 -11.91 9.02
CA PHE A 277 -16.46 -11.15 9.99
C PHE A 277 -17.32 -10.82 11.22
N PRO A 278 -17.74 -11.83 12.02
CA PRO A 278 -18.44 -11.56 13.26
C PRO A 278 -17.55 -10.70 14.17
N LYS A 279 -18.16 -9.78 14.91
CA LYS A 279 -17.42 -9.08 15.97
C LYS A 279 -17.04 -10.12 17.03
N SER A 280 -15.75 -10.24 17.29
CA SER A 280 -15.23 -10.92 18.50
C SER A 280 -15.58 -10.10 19.71
#